data_95d2f7ab789bad056e9e477c08ae1a16
#
_entry.id   95d2f7ab789bad056e9e477c08ae1a16
#
_cell.length_a   1.000
_cell.length_b   1.000
_cell.length_c   1.000
_cell.angle_alpha   90.00
_cell.angle_beta   90.00
_cell.angle_gamma   90.00
#
_symmetry.space_group_name_H-M   'P 1'
#
loop_
_entity.id
_entity.type
_entity.pdbx_description
1 polymer ?
#
loop_
_entity_poly.entity_id
_entity_poly.type
_entity_poly.pdbx_seq_one_letter_code
_entity_poly.pdbx_strand_id
1 'polypeptide(L)'
;MNDGSAKPASDMAGFFRAEYDINGVKTVIHTIGSGPELVFLHGAGTFTGFEFARALAARRKVIIPYSPNFGESGDDPTLDSVEDYVLHYMDLFDRLGLTKFDLGGFSLGGWLAAEFAVRAPQRLQRLVLVAPAGLVVEKAHAPELSDITPPELPSYLAHDVTAALRYFPKAPDPAFDARLGREIGAFAQLIRNNPQGNPKLARWLHRITVPTLLLWGGADRMRPTAQADAWMALLPDGHLKLVPNTGHLVFEETPSATQIVSDFLAG
;
A
#
# COMPACT_ATOMS: atom_id res chain seq x y z
N MET A 1 26.14 -11.86 21.41
CA MET A 1 24.79 -11.72 21.97
C MET A 1 24.13 -10.59 21.18
N ASN A 2 23.35 -10.96 20.15
CA ASN A 2 22.58 -9.96 19.41
C ASN A 2 21.48 -9.48 20.33
N ASP A 3 21.59 -8.23 20.74
CA ASP A 3 20.51 -7.51 21.39
C ASP A 3 19.32 -7.42 20.39
N GLY A 4 18.28 -8.19 20.70
CA GLY A 4 17.05 -8.23 19.92
C GLY A 4 16.17 -6.99 20.11
N SER A 5 16.77 -5.79 20.16
CA SER A 5 16.02 -4.54 20.11
C SER A 5 15.35 -4.45 18.73
N ALA A 6 14.05 -4.69 18.71
CA ALA A 6 13.24 -4.47 17.53
C ALA A 6 13.48 -3.03 17.05
N LYS A 7 14.01 -2.89 15.83
CA LYS A 7 14.10 -1.57 15.16
C LYS A 7 12.71 -0.94 15.13
N PRO A 8 12.58 0.37 15.35
CA PRO A 8 11.31 1.04 15.16
C PRO A 8 10.82 0.82 13.73
N ALA A 9 9.52 0.60 13.59
CA ALA A 9 8.85 0.28 12.32
C ALA A 9 9.11 1.30 11.19
N SER A 10 9.53 2.50 11.53
CA SER A 10 9.82 3.61 10.63
C SER A 10 11.31 3.88 10.43
N ASP A 11 12.20 2.88 10.57
CA ASP A 11 13.62 3.08 10.29
C ASP A 11 13.84 3.31 8.79
N MET A 12 13.91 4.59 8.40
CA MET A 12 14.18 5.04 7.04
C MET A 12 15.69 5.27 6.79
N ALA A 13 16.57 4.75 7.64
CA ALA A 13 18.01 4.83 7.44
C ALA A 13 18.41 4.26 6.06
N GLY A 14 19.21 5.01 5.30
CA GLY A 14 19.61 4.63 3.94
C GLY A 14 18.62 4.98 2.84
N PHE A 15 17.45 5.51 3.18
CA PHE A 15 16.59 6.14 2.18
C PHE A 15 16.97 7.61 1.99
N PHE A 16 16.95 8.06 0.75
CA PHE A 16 17.00 9.48 0.42
C PHE A 16 15.61 10.07 0.60
N ARG A 17 15.50 11.11 1.42
CA ARG A 17 14.26 11.83 1.70
C ARG A 17 14.21 13.12 0.90
N ALA A 18 13.09 13.39 0.24
CA ALA A 18 12.82 14.66 -0.43
C ALA A 18 11.42 15.17 -0.12
N GLU A 19 11.22 16.47 -0.25
CA GLU A 19 9.93 17.15 -0.10
C GLU A 19 9.56 17.85 -1.41
N TYR A 20 8.30 17.79 -1.76
CA TYR A 20 7.71 18.46 -2.90
C TYR A 20 6.45 19.20 -2.46
N ASP A 21 6.27 20.40 -2.98
CA ASP A 21 4.97 21.07 -2.94
C ASP A 21 4.14 20.60 -4.13
N ILE A 22 3.01 19.97 -3.84
CA ILE A 22 2.06 19.52 -4.86
C ILE A 22 0.73 20.22 -4.57
N ASN A 23 0.45 21.26 -5.31
CA ASN A 23 -0.76 22.09 -5.17
C ASN A 23 -0.99 22.62 -3.74
N GLY A 24 0.09 23.06 -3.07
CA GLY A 24 0.05 23.58 -1.71
C GLY A 24 0.16 22.51 -0.62
N VAL A 25 0.24 21.23 -0.98
CA VAL A 25 0.42 20.13 -0.03
C VAL A 25 1.89 19.69 -0.02
N LYS A 26 2.55 19.81 1.13
CA LYS A 26 3.87 19.21 1.32
C LYS A 26 3.78 17.70 1.18
N THR A 27 4.43 17.14 0.17
CA THR A 27 4.49 15.71 -0.09
C THR A 27 5.90 15.20 0.14
N VAL A 28 6.06 14.28 1.09
CA VAL A 28 7.36 13.66 1.41
C VAL A 28 7.48 12.36 0.65
N ILE A 29 8.64 12.16 0.01
CA ILE A 29 8.98 10.91 -0.63
C ILE A 29 10.27 10.34 -0.06
N HIS A 30 10.33 9.02 0.02
CA HIS A 30 11.54 8.27 0.36
C HIS A 30 11.96 7.44 -0.84
N THR A 31 13.24 7.47 -1.19
CA THR A 31 13.79 6.77 -2.36
C THR A 31 14.98 5.92 -1.94
N ILE A 32 15.05 4.70 -2.45
CA ILE A 32 16.19 3.80 -2.24
C ILE A 32 16.53 3.05 -3.54
N GLY A 33 17.79 2.73 -3.74
CA GLY A 33 18.28 1.98 -4.91
C GLY A 33 18.41 2.83 -6.16
N SER A 34 18.64 2.15 -7.28
CA SER A 34 18.83 2.74 -8.60
C SER A 34 18.32 1.80 -9.70
N GLY A 35 18.16 2.32 -10.93
CA GLY A 35 17.65 1.55 -12.07
C GLY A 35 16.23 1.93 -12.43
N PRO A 36 15.44 1.03 -13.06
CA PRO A 36 14.06 1.31 -13.43
C PRO A 36 13.22 1.70 -12.21
N GLU A 37 12.34 2.70 -12.38
CA GLU A 37 11.52 3.23 -11.29
C GLU A 37 10.38 2.28 -10.93
N LEU A 38 10.24 2.01 -9.64
CA LEU A 38 9.06 1.43 -9.00
C LEU A 38 8.52 2.45 -8.00
N VAL A 39 7.36 3.01 -8.27
CA VAL A 39 6.62 3.76 -7.25
C VAL A 39 5.80 2.78 -6.42
N PHE A 40 5.85 2.87 -5.08
CA PHE A 40 5.08 1.99 -4.21
C PHE A 40 4.25 2.81 -3.22
N LEU A 41 2.91 2.68 -3.33
CA LEU A 41 1.95 3.38 -2.49
C LEU A 41 1.66 2.57 -1.21
N HIS A 42 1.78 3.22 -0.05
CA HIS A 42 1.58 2.59 1.26
C HIS A 42 0.10 2.31 1.57
N GLY A 43 -0.17 1.47 2.56
CA GLY A 43 -1.51 1.18 3.10
C GLY A 43 -2.10 2.33 3.93
N ALA A 44 -3.21 2.05 4.62
CA ALA A 44 -3.90 3.04 5.47
C ALA A 44 -3.14 3.41 6.76
N GLY A 45 -1.93 2.88 6.96
CA GLY A 45 -1.03 3.23 8.05
C GLY A 45 0.41 3.17 7.57
N THR A 46 1.25 4.08 8.10
CA THR A 46 2.67 4.15 7.77
C THR A 46 3.56 3.58 8.88
N PHE A 47 2.97 2.88 9.85
CA PHE A 47 3.66 2.36 11.02
C PHE A 47 4.51 1.11 10.76
N THR A 48 4.26 0.38 9.68
CA THR A 48 5.00 -0.86 9.35
C THR A 48 6.38 -0.61 8.75
N GLY A 49 6.67 0.62 8.31
CA GLY A 49 7.91 0.92 7.59
C GLY A 49 7.92 0.34 6.18
N PHE A 50 9.11 0.26 5.58
CA PHE A 50 9.27 -0.13 4.17
C PHE A 50 10.49 -1.03 3.96
N GLU A 51 10.73 -1.97 4.88
CA GLU A 51 11.89 -2.88 4.80
C GLU A 51 11.92 -3.70 3.51
N PHE A 52 10.75 -4.04 2.95
CA PHE A 52 10.65 -4.73 1.67
C PHE A 52 11.34 -3.96 0.52
N ALA A 53 11.35 -2.64 0.57
CA ALA A 53 11.97 -1.82 -0.47
C ALA A 53 13.49 -2.01 -0.55
N ARG A 54 14.15 -2.35 0.57
CA ARG A 54 15.60 -2.63 0.59
C ARG A 54 15.95 -3.83 -0.27
N ALA A 55 15.14 -4.87 -0.24
CA ALA A 55 15.34 -6.05 -1.07
C ALA A 55 15.14 -5.72 -2.57
N LEU A 56 14.15 -4.90 -2.90
CA LEU A 56 13.87 -4.47 -4.27
C LEU A 56 14.92 -3.46 -4.79
N ALA A 57 15.55 -2.69 -3.90
CA ALA A 57 16.53 -1.67 -4.22
C ALA A 57 17.80 -2.22 -4.90
N ALA A 58 18.05 -3.52 -4.81
CA ALA A 58 19.15 -4.18 -5.53
C ALA A 58 19.02 -4.07 -7.07
N ARG A 59 17.79 -3.89 -7.58
CA ARG A 59 17.51 -3.88 -9.03
C ARG A 59 16.56 -2.74 -9.46
N ARG A 60 16.05 -1.95 -8.52
CA ARG A 60 15.04 -0.91 -8.75
C ARG A 60 15.37 0.36 -7.99
N LYS A 61 15.02 1.49 -8.58
CA LYS A 61 14.84 2.73 -7.83
C LYS A 61 13.43 2.73 -7.25
N VAL A 62 13.32 2.39 -5.97
CA VAL A 62 12.03 2.34 -5.28
C VAL A 62 11.72 3.72 -4.73
N ILE A 63 10.56 4.27 -5.09
CA ILE A 63 10.06 5.58 -4.71
C ILE A 63 8.80 5.38 -3.87
N ILE A 64 8.81 5.82 -2.62
CA ILE A 64 7.71 5.67 -1.68
C ILE A 64 7.22 7.06 -1.27
N PRO A 65 6.16 7.57 -1.88
CA PRO A 65 5.53 8.79 -1.42
C PRO A 65 4.64 8.50 -0.21
N TYR A 66 4.70 9.37 0.79
CA TYR A 66 3.63 9.46 1.78
C TYR A 66 2.46 10.23 1.18
N SER A 67 1.29 9.63 1.24
CA SER A 67 0.04 10.29 0.85
C SER A 67 -0.18 11.56 1.68
N PRO A 68 -0.88 12.58 1.17
CA PRO A 68 -1.43 13.66 2.02
C PRO A 68 -2.15 13.08 3.24
N ASN A 69 -2.03 13.72 4.38
CA ASN A 69 -2.58 13.28 5.68
C ASN A 69 -1.92 12.01 6.28
N PHE A 70 -0.84 11.48 5.68
CA PHE A 70 -0.14 10.28 6.14
C PHE A 70 1.36 10.56 6.33
N GLY A 71 1.99 9.79 7.24
CA GLY A 71 3.43 9.82 7.48
C GLY A 71 3.93 11.23 7.78
N GLU A 72 4.95 11.67 7.03
CA GLU A 72 5.56 12.98 7.15
C GLU A 72 4.99 14.03 6.16
N SER A 73 4.05 13.65 5.29
CA SER A 73 3.38 14.56 4.38
C SER A 73 2.46 15.53 5.14
N GLY A 74 2.17 16.66 4.52
CA GLY A 74 1.30 17.67 5.05
C GLY A 74 -0.16 17.24 5.09
N ASP A 75 -0.95 17.95 5.87
CA ASP A 75 -2.38 17.71 5.99
C ASP A 75 -3.15 18.60 5.00
N ASP A 76 -4.12 17.99 4.33
CA ASP A 76 -5.14 18.69 3.57
C ASP A 76 -6.49 18.00 3.78
N PRO A 77 -7.36 18.58 4.62
CA PRO A 77 -8.65 17.99 4.92
C PRO A 77 -9.65 18.06 3.76
N THR A 78 -9.32 18.75 2.67
CA THR A 78 -10.16 18.83 1.47
C THR A 78 -9.97 17.64 0.53
N LEU A 79 -8.87 16.87 0.70
CA LEU A 79 -8.64 15.63 -0.02
C LEU A 79 -9.41 14.50 0.70
N ASP A 80 -10.66 14.30 0.34
CA ASP A 80 -11.59 13.41 1.04
C ASP A 80 -12.12 12.26 0.17
N SER A 81 -11.61 12.13 -1.04
CA SER A 81 -11.98 11.07 -1.97
C SER A 81 -10.76 10.35 -2.56
N VAL A 82 -10.97 9.11 -2.99
CA VAL A 82 -9.95 8.34 -3.75
C VAL A 82 -9.53 9.07 -5.02
N GLU A 83 -10.45 9.79 -5.65
CA GLU A 83 -10.16 10.57 -6.85
C GLU A 83 -9.16 11.70 -6.57
N ASP A 84 -9.32 12.43 -5.47
CA ASP A 84 -8.40 13.50 -5.07
C ASP A 84 -6.98 12.96 -4.86
N TYR A 85 -6.86 11.82 -4.16
CA TYR A 85 -5.56 11.18 -3.95
C TYR A 85 -4.93 10.72 -5.27
N VAL A 86 -5.72 10.18 -6.20
CA VAL A 86 -5.23 9.78 -7.53
C VAL A 86 -4.75 10.98 -8.34
N LEU A 87 -5.50 12.09 -8.32
CA LEU A 87 -5.10 13.34 -8.99
C LEU A 87 -3.83 13.91 -8.36
N HIS A 88 -3.73 13.92 -7.03
CA HIS A 88 -2.51 14.32 -6.33
C HIS A 88 -1.30 13.49 -6.76
N TYR A 89 -1.46 12.17 -6.91
CA TYR A 89 -0.39 11.31 -7.41
C TYR A 89 -0.06 11.55 -8.88
N MET A 90 -1.04 11.89 -9.71
CA MET A 90 -0.77 12.26 -11.10
C MET A 90 0.15 13.48 -11.17
N ASP A 91 -0.15 14.52 -10.40
CA ASP A 91 0.65 15.75 -10.33
C ASP A 91 2.05 15.48 -9.73
N LEU A 92 2.12 14.66 -8.67
CA LEU A 92 3.40 14.24 -8.10
C LEU A 92 4.26 13.50 -9.13
N PHE A 93 3.68 12.55 -9.87
CA PHE A 93 4.43 11.76 -10.86
C PHE A 93 4.88 12.63 -12.05
N ASP A 94 4.10 13.63 -12.43
CA ASP A 94 4.50 14.63 -13.43
C ASP A 94 5.65 15.50 -12.90
N ARG A 95 5.58 15.92 -11.65
CA ARG A 95 6.63 16.69 -10.97
C ARG A 95 7.95 15.90 -10.86
N LEU A 96 7.87 14.56 -10.72
CA LEU A 96 9.02 13.67 -10.68
C LEU A 96 9.54 13.27 -12.09
N GLY A 97 8.86 13.67 -13.16
CA GLY A 97 9.19 13.31 -14.54
C GLY A 97 8.94 11.83 -14.87
N LEU A 98 8.07 11.15 -14.14
CA LEU A 98 7.74 9.74 -14.32
C LEU A 98 6.76 9.57 -15.49
N THR A 99 7.23 9.21 -16.65
CA THR A 99 6.41 9.03 -17.87
C THR A 99 6.02 7.59 -18.13
N LYS A 100 6.92 6.64 -17.84
CA LYS A 100 6.68 5.19 -17.99
C LYS A 100 7.43 4.44 -16.88
N PHE A 101 6.72 3.89 -15.90
CA PHE A 101 7.28 3.31 -14.69
C PHE A 101 6.48 2.10 -14.21
N ASP A 102 7.03 1.34 -13.26
CA ASP A 102 6.28 0.31 -12.53
C ASP A 102 5.56 0.95 -11.35
N LEU A 103 4.31 0.56 -11.11
CA LEU A 103 3.52 1.04 -9.97
C LEU A 103 3.16 -0.14 -9.07
N GLY A 104 3.36 0.02 -7.78
CA GLY A 104 2.92 -0.93 -6.78
C GLY A 104 2.11 -0.25 -5.69
N GLY A 105 1.33 -1.04 -4.95
CA GLY A 105 0.64 -0.52 -3.78
C GLY A 105 0.10 -1.63 -2.89
N PHE A 106 0.05 -1.34 -1.60
CA PHE A 106 -0.44 -2.24 -0.56
C PHE A 106 -1.78 -1.73 -0.01
N SER A 107 -2.77 -2.62 0.13
CA SER A 107 -4.05 -2.31 0.77
C SER A 107 -4.72 -1.05 0.17
N LEU A 108 -4.83 0.06 0.91
CA LEU A 108 -5.27 1.36 0.40
C LEU A 108 -4.42 1.82 -0.80
N GLY A 109 -3.09 1.73 -0.69
CA GLY A 109 -2.19 2.07 -1.80
C GLY A 109 -2.41 1.19 -3.03
N GLY A 110 -2.80 -0.07 -2.84
CA GLY A 110 -3.22 -0.97 -3.92
C GLY A 110 -4.50 -0.49 -4.61
N TRP A 111 -5.46 0.01 -3.85
CA TRP A 111 -6.66 0.64 -4.41
C TRP A 111 -6.32 1.88 -5.23
N LEU A 112 -5.53 2.80 -4.66
CA LEU A 112 -5.09 4.02 -5.34
C LEU A 112 -4.30 3.70 -6.62
N ALA A 113 -3.43 2.68 -6.57
CA ALA A 113 -2.66 2.22 -7.72
C ALA A 113 -3.57 1.65 -8.84
N ALA A 114 -4.60 0.88 -8.49
CA ALA A 114 -5.57 0.37 -9.45
C ALA A 114 -6.41 1.48 -10.07
N GLU A 115 -6.88 2.45 -9.28
CA GLU A 115 -7.62 3.62 -9.78
C GLU A 115 -6.76 4.48 -10.72
N PHE A 116 -5.48 4.66 -10.40
CA PHE A 116 -4.52 5.30 -11.29
C PHE A 116 -4.36 4.51 -12.59
N ALA A 117 -4.17 3.19 -12.50
CA ALA A 117 -3.97 2.32 -13.65
C ALA A 117 -5.19 2.28 -14.59
N VAL A 118 -6.41 2.36 -14.06
CA VAL A 118 -7.64 2.50 -14.85
C VAL A 118 -7.66 3.81 -15.66
N ARG A 119 -7.13 4.89 -15.09
CA ARG A 119 -7.14 6.25 -15.72
C ARG A 119 -5.98 6.48 -16.66
N ALA A 120 -4.81 5.95 -16.34
CA ALA A 120 -3.56 6.20 -17.06
C ALA A 120 -2.72 4.92 -17.30
N PRO A 121 -3.30 3.84 -17.87
CA PRO A 121 -2.59 2.58 -18.07
C PRO A 121 -1.35 2.74 -18.96
N GLN A 122 -1.37 3.70 -19.91
CA GLN A 122 -0.24 3.99 -20.79
C GLN A 122 1.03 4.48 -20.07
N ARG A 123 0.90 4.96 -18.83
CA ARG A 123 2.04 5.40 -18.00
C ARG A 123 2.73 4.26 -17.28
N LEU A 124 2.14 3.07 -17.28
CA LEU A 124 2.67 1.93 -16.53
C LEU A 124 3.37 0.91 -17.44
N GLN A 125 4.44 0.31 -16.91
CA GLN A 125 5.06 -0.89 -17.49
C GLN A 125 4.44 -2.14 -16.89
N ARG A 126 4.36 -2.21 -15.56
CA ARG A 126 3.74 -3.28 -14.77
C ARG A 126 3.03 -2.70 -13.56
N LEU A 127 2.09 -3.46 -13.03
CA LEU A 127 1.36 -3.12 -11.82
C LEU A 127 1.51 -4.24 -10.77
N VAL A 128 1.77 -3.85 -9.52
CA VAL A 128 1.87 -4.80 -8.39
C VAL A 128 0.85 -4.40 -7.33
N LEU A 129 -0.15 -5.23 -7.11
CA LEU A 129 -1.21 -5.01 -6.14
C LEU A 129 -1.05 -6.01 -4.98
N VAL A 130 -0.70 -5.51 -3.80
CA VAL A 130 -0.52 -6.32 -2.60
C VAL A 130 -1.75 -6.20 -1.72
N ALA A 131 -2.55 -7.26 -1.62
CA ALA A 131 -3.80 -7.30 -0.87
C ALA A 131 -4.65 -6.02 -1.04
N PRO A 132 -4.93 -5.56 -2.30
CA PRO A 132 -5.55 -4.28 -2.56
C PRO A 132 -6.94 -4.17 -1.95
N ALA A 133 -7.27 -2.99 -1.42
CA ALA A 133 -8.62 -2.60 -1.11
C ALA A 133 -9.37 -2.16 -2.38
N GLY A 134 -10.58 -1.66 -2.23
CA GLY A 134 -11.31 -0.89 -3.24
C GLY A 134 -12.26 -1.66 -4.13
N LEU A 135 -12.09 -2.95 -4.34
CA LEU A 135 -13.06 -3.77 -5.09
C LEU A 135 -14.16 -4.23 -4.15
N VAL A 136 -15.40 -3.87 -4.47
CA VAL A 136 -16.58 -4.36 -3.74
C VAL A 136 -16.91 -5.77 -4.20
N VAL A 137 -16.89 -6.73 -3.29
CA VAL A 137 -17.23 -8.14 -3.54
C VAL A 137 -18.32 -8.56 -2.58
N GLU A 138 -19.57 -8.65 -3.06
CA GLU A 138 -20.77 -8.85 -2.22
C GLU A 138 -20.69 -10.08 -1.29
N LYS A 139 -20.00 -11.13 -1.72
CA LYS A 139 -19.89 -12.39 -0.94
C LYS A 139 -18.59 -12.49 -0.11
N ALA A 140 -17.75 -11.46 -0.13
CA ALA A 140 -16.47 -11.45 0.56
C ALA A 140 -16.15 -10.02 1.04
N HIS A 141 -17.02 -9.46 1.86
CA HIS A 141 -16.79 -8.15 2.44
C HIS A 141 -15.55 -8.17 3.34
N ALA A 142 -14.79 -7.07 3.31
CA ALA A 142 -13.80 -6.79 4.33
C ALA A 142 -14.50 -6.54 5.67
N PRO A 143 -13.87 -6.82 6.80
CA PRO A 143 -14.40 -6.43 8.10
C PRO A 143 -14.54 -4.90 8.16
N GLU A 144 -15.59 -4.43 8.81
CA GLU A 144 -15.72 -3.01 9.11
C GLU A 144 -14.67 -2.63 10.17
N LEU A 145 -13.87 -1.60 9.90
CA LEU A 145 -12.80 -1.21 10.83
C LEU A 145 -13.33 -0.76 12.18
N SER A 146 -14.56 -0.22 12.22
CA SER A 146 -15.25 0.14 13.46
C SER A 146 -15.55 -1.04 14.37
N ASP A 147 -15.62 -2.24 13.80
CA ASP A 147 -15.94 -3.47 14.52
C ASP A 147 -14.69 -4.16 15.08
N ILE A 148 -13.50 -3.69 14.67
CA ILE A 148 -12.22 -4.22 15.13
C ILE A 148 -11.74 -3.40 16.33
N THR A 149 -11.72 -4.02 17.50
CA THR A 149 -11.14 -3.36 18.67
C THR A 149 -9.62 -3.24 18.59
N PRO A 150 -8.99 -2.24 19.23
CA PRO A 150 -7.52 -2.09 19.19
C PRO A 150 -6.75 -3.34 19.59
N PRO A 151 -7.16 -4.14 20.60
CA PRO A 151 -6.48 -5.40 20.92
C PRO A 151 -6.59 -6.49 19.85
N GLU A 152 -7.63 -6.45 19.02
CA GLU A 152 -7.85 -7.44 17.96
C GLU A 152 -7.11 -7.08 16.67
N LEU A 153 -6.83 -5.81 16.44
CA LEU A 153 -6.23 -5.30 15.21
C LEU A 153 -4.99 -6.10 14.75
N PRO A 154 -4.02 -6.45 15.62
CA PRO A 154 -2.87 -7.25 15.20
C PRO A 154 -3.25 -8.58 14.56
N SER A 155 -4.32 -9.24 15.02
CA SER A 155 -4.80 -10.52 14.48
C SER A 155 -5.50 -10.42 13.13
N TYR A 156 -5.97 -9.22 12.76
CA TYR A 156 -6.48 -8.95 11.42
C TYR A 156 -5.36 -8.58 10.45
N LEU A 157 -4.31 -7.93 10.96
CA LEU A 157 -3.17 -7.50 10.16
C LEU A 157 -2.21 -8.65 9.83
N ALA A 158 -2.05 -9.62 10.74
CA ALA A 158 -1.08 -10.69 10.57
C ALA A 158 -1.64 -12.04 11.02
N HIS A 159 -1.25 -13.10 10.33
CA HIS A 159 -1.49 -14.49 10.76
C HIS A 159 -0.59 -14.84 11.96
N ASP A 160 0.69 -14.51 11.89
CA ASP A 160 1.57 -14.45 13.05
C ASP A 160 1.48 -13.08 13.71
N VAL A 161 0.69 -12.99 14.77
CA VAL A 161 0.48 -11.75 15.52
C VAL A 161 1.79 -11.13 16.02
N THR A 162 2.83 -11.96 16.28
CA THR A 162 4.13 -11.43 16.71
C THR A 162 4.80 -10.58 15.63
N ALA A 163 4.55 -10.89 14.37
CA ALA A 163 5.01 -10.06 13.24
C ALA A 163 4.36 -8.66 13.24
N ALA A 164 3.06 -8.57 13.55
CA ALA A 164 2.37 -7.28 13.65
C ALA A 164 2.81 -6.50 14.88
N LEU A 165 2.91 -7.16 16.04
CA LEU A 165 3.24 -6.50 17.31
C LEU A 165 4.62 -5.83 17.31
N ARG A 166 5.53 -6.23 16.42
CA ARG A 166 6.83 -5.54 16.25
C ARG A 166 6.70 -4.06 15.87
N TYR A 167 5.60 -3.69 15.25
CA TYR A 167 5.35 -2.35 14.75
C TYR A 167 4.56 -1.46 15.72
N PHE A 168 4.13 -2.03 16.84
CA PHE A 168 3.47 -1.27 17.90
C PHE A 168 4.47 -0.95 19.01
N PRO A 169 4.38 0.23 19.62
CA PRO A 169 5.28 0.61 20.70
C PRO A 169 5.08 -0.31 21.91
N LYS A 170 6.20 -0.68 22.58
CA LYS A 170 6.20 -1.53 23.78
C LYS A 170 5.78 -0.78 25.05
N ALA A 171 5.72 0.56 24.99
CA ALA A 171 5.30 1.46 26.06
C ALA A 171 4.47 2.59 25.43
N PRO A 172 3.68 3.33 26.22
CA PRO A 172 2.92 4.47 25.70
C PRO A 172 3.82 5.44 24.92
N ASP A 173 3.44 5.73 23.67
CA ASP A 173 4.13 6.64 22.76
C ASP A 173 3.13 7.64 22.17
N PRO A 174 3.00 8.83 22.79
CA PRO A 174 2.04 9.85 22.32
C PRO A 174 2.27 10.30 20.87
N ALA A 175 3.51 10.24 20.36
CA ALA A 175 3.79 10.61 18.99
C ALA A 175 3.30 9.53 18.01
N PHE A 176 3.44 8.27 18.36
CA PHE A 176 2.88 7.14 17.61
C PHE A 176 1.35 7.21 17.62
N ASP A 177 0.74 7.42 18.79
CA ASP A 177 -0.72 7.48 18.93
C ASP A 177 -1.32 8.64 18.13
N ALA A 178 -0.69 9.81 18.17
CA ALA A 178 -1.12 10.99 17.41
C ALA A 178 -1.04 10.74 15.90
N ARG A 179 0.06 10.15 15.41
CA ARG A 179 0.23 9.79 14.00
C ARG A 179 -0.80 8.76 13.57
N LEU A 180 -0.95 7.68 14.32
CA LEU A 180 -1.91 6.62 14.03
C LEU A 180 -3.35 7.15 14.00
N GLY A 181 -3.72 7.99 14.98
CA GLY A 181 -5.03 8.62 15.04
C GLY A 181 -5.31 9.52 13.82
N ARG A 182 -4.31 10.30 13.37
CA ARG A 182 -4.38 11.13 12.16
C ARG A 182 -4.60 10.28 10.90
N GLU A 183 -3.82 9.23 10.73
CA GLU A 183 -3.88 8.34 9.56
C GLU A 183 -5.21 7.55 9.51
N ILE A 184 -5.69 7.05 10.66
CA ILE A 184 -6.99 6.42 10.78
C ILE A 184 -8.11 7.41 10.43
N GLY A 185 -8.02 8.64 10.92
CA GLY A 185 -8.99 9.70 10.63
C GLY A 185 -9.06 10.03 9.14
N ALA A 186 -7.91 10.18 8.48
CA ALA A 186 -7.81 10.41 7.04
C ALA A 186 -8.39 9.24 6.23
N PHE A 187 -8.07 8.01 6.62
CA PHE A 187 -8.64 6.82 5.97
C PHE A 187 -10.15 6.72 6.15
N ALA A 188 -10.65 6.95 7.38
CA ALA A 188 -12.09 6.93 7.66
C ALA A 188 -12.85 8.00 6.85
N GLN A 189 -12.26 9.18 6.66
CA GLN A 189 -12.83 10.23 5.82
C GLN A 189 -12.91 9.77 4.35
N LEU A 190 -11.84 9.20 3.83
CA LEU A 190 -11.73 8.73 2.44
C LEU A 190 -12.75 7.64 2.10
N ILE A 191 -13.03 6.73 3.04
CA ILE A 191 -13.98 5.62 2.82
C ILE A 191 -15.40 5.91 3.30
N ARG A 192 -15.67 7.09 3.86
CA ARG A 192 -16.95 7.45 4.51
C ARG A 192 -18.19 7.08 3.70
N ASN A 193 -18.14 7.37 2.39
CA ASN A 193 -19.27 7.14 1.50
C ASN A 193 -19.28 5.73 0.87
N ASN A 194 -18.15 5.02 0.92
CA ASN A 194 -17.98 3.71 0.29
C ASN A 194 -17.02 2.85 1.13
N PRO A 195 -17.43 2.38 2.32
CA PRO A 195 -16.56 1.69 3.27
C PRO A 195 -15.98 0.38 2.71
N GLN A 196 -16.67 -0.28 1.79
CA GLN A 196 -16.20 -1.51 1.16
C GLN A 196 -15.34 -1.26 -0.10
N GLY A 197 -15.28 -0.02 -0.60
CA GLY A 197 -14.53 0.33 -1.80
C GLY A 197 -15.38 1.06 -2.85
N ASN A 198 -14.83 1.25 -4.05
CA ASN A 198 -15.54 1.88 -5.16
C ASN A 198 -16.48 0.88 -5.86
N PRO A 199 -17.82 1.05 -5.76
CA PRO A 199 -18.77 0.12 -6.36
C PRO A 199 -18.72 0.09 -7.91
N LYS A 200 -18.02 1.06 -8.51
CA LYS A 200 -17.85 1.13 -9.96
C LYS A 200 -16.51 0.58 -10.44
N LEU A 201 -15.56 0.27 -9.54
CA LEU A 201 -14.21 -0.14 -9.93
C LEU A 201 -14.22 -1.39 -10.81
N ALA A 202 -15.02 -2.40 -10.45
CA ALA A 202 -15.16 -3.65 -11.23
C ALA A 202 -15.47 -3.38 -12.72
N ARG A 203 -16.27 -2.35 -12.99
CA ARG A 203 -16.65 -1.97 -14.37
C ARG A 203 -15.46 -1.53 -15.23
N TRP A 204 -14.38 -1.03 -14.59
CA TRP A 204 -13.28 -0.38 -15.29
C TRP A 204 -11.96 -1.16 -15.26
N LEU A 205 -11.85 -2.24 -14.48
CA LEU A 205 -10.60 -3.02 -14.34
C LEU A 205 -10.09 -3.58 -15.67
N HIS A 206 -10.97 -3.83 -16.65
CA HIS A 206 -10.56 -4.24 -18.00
C HIS A 206 -9.65 -3.20 -18.71
N ARG A 207 -9.59 -1.95 -18.23
CA ARG A 207 -8.70 -0.92 -18.78
C ARG A 207 -7.25 -1.07 -18.31
N ILE A 208 -7.00 -1.87 -17.30
CA ILE A 208 -5.65 -2.19 -16.83
C ILE A 208 -5.07 -3.24 -17.79
N THR A 209 -4.41 -2.75 -18.83
CA THR A 209 -3.88 -3.57 -19.93
C THR A 209 -2.42 -3.97 -19.75
N VAL A 210 -1.79 -3.55 -18.66
CA VAL A 210 -0.42 -3.93 -18.33
C VAL A 210 -0.40 -5.21 -17.49
N PRO A 211 0.69 -6.01 -17.57
CA PRO A 211 0.87 -7.15 -16.67
C PRO A 211 0.69 -6.74 -15.21
N THR A 212 -0.17 -7.46 -14.49
CA THR A 212 -0.55 -7.10 -13.12
C THR A 212 -0.35 -8.28 -12.18
N LEU A 213 0.54 -8.13 -11.20
CA LEU A 213 0.70 -9.09 -10.10
C LEU A 213 -0.29 -8.76 -8.99
N LEU A 214 -1.08 -9.76 -8.58
CA LEU A 214 -1.81 -9.79 -7.33
C LEU A 214 -1.02 -10.64 -6.33
N LEU A 215 -0.48 -10.02 -5.29
CA LEU A 215 0.21 -10.71 -4.20
C LEU A 215 -0.67 -10.67 -2.96
N TRP A 216 -0.96 -11.83 -2.36
CA TRP A 216 -1.94 -11.91 -1.28
C TRP A 216 -1.53 -12.90 -0.19
N GLY A 217 -1.78 -12.58 1.07
CA GLY A 217 -1.63 -13.53 2.16
C GLY A 217 -2.75 -14.56 2.18
N GLY A 218 -2.39 -15.84 2.24
CA GLY A 218 -3.37 -16.94 2.22
C GLY A 218 -4.25 -17.03 3.48
N ALA A 219 -3.86 -16.33 4.56
CA ALA A 219 -4.60 -16.22 5.81
C ALA A 219 -5.03 -14.77 6.12
N ASP A 220 -5.13 -13.91 5.11
CA ASP A 220 -5.52 -12.52 5.26
C ASP A 220 -6.97 -12.40 5.78
N ARG A 221 -7.11 -11.84 6.97
CA ARG A 221 -8.42 -11.59 7.61
C ARG A 221 -8.95 -10.18 7.33
N MET A 222 -8.05 -9.24 6.95
CA MET A 222 -8.43 -7.88 6.59
C MET A 222 -9.01 -7.82 5.17
N ARG A 223 -8.43 -8.61 4.26
CA ARG A 223 -8.88 -8.76 2.87
C ARG A 223 -9.01 -10.25 2.54
N PRO A 224 -10.20 -10.85 2.70
CA PRO A 224 -10.40 -12.28 2.46
C PRO A 224 -9.94 -12.70 1.05
N THR A 225 -9.30 -13.87 0.93
CA THR A 225 -8.74 -14.36 -0.33
C THR A 225 -9.76 -14.50 -1.47
N ALA A 226 -11.04 -14.67 -1.15
CA ALA A 226 -12.11 -14.63 -2.16
C ALA A 226 -12.19 -13.28 -2.91
N GLN A 227 -11.65 -12.19 -2.34
CA GLN A 227 -11.48 -10.93 -3.07
C GLN A 227 -10.39 -11.06 -4.16
N ALA A 228 -9.32 -11.81 -3.91
CA ALA A 228 -8.27 -12.03 -4.90
C ALA A 228 -8.81 -12.73 -6.17
N ASP A 229 -9.69 -13.71 -6.00
CA ASP A 229 -10.36 -14.40 -7.12
C ASP A 229 -11.22 -13.42 -7.92
N ALA A 230 -11.93 -12.50 -7.25
CA ALA A 230 -12.74 -11.48 -7.90
C ALA A 230 -11.88 -10.47 -8.70
N TRP A 231 -10.74 -10.06 -8.16
CA TRP A 231 -9.76 -9.24 -8.89
C TRP A 231 -9.25 -9.96 -10.13
N MET A 232 -8.85 -11.24 -10.00
CA MET A 232 -8.35 -12.06 -11.12
C MET A 232 -9.35 -12.19 -12.24
N ALA A 233 -10.62 -12.34 -11.92
CA ALA A 233 -11.68 -12.47 -12.92
C ALA A 233 -11.89 -11.22 -13.79
N LEU A 234 -11.40 -10.07 -13.33
CA LEU A 234 -11.63 -8.76 -13.96
C LEU A 234 -10.39 -8.15 -14.62
N LEU A 235 -9.20 -8.66 -14.31
CA LEU A 235 -7.93 -8.17 -14.87
C LEU A 235 -7.59 -8.93 -16.16
N PRO A 236 -7.33 -8.23 -17.28
CA PRO A 236 -6.99 -8.87 -18.56
C PRO A 236 -5.69 -9.69 -18.52
N ASP A 237 -4.69 -9.22 -17.81
CA ASP A 237 -3.36 -9.86 -17.67
C ASP A 237 -2.99 -9.91 -16.18
N GLY A 238 -3.79 -10.65 -15.42
CA GLY A 238 -3.62 -10.82 -13.97
C GLY A 238 -2.80 -12.08 -13.64
N HIS A 239 -1.90 -11.95 -12.64
CA HIS A 239 -1.08 -13.05 -12.11
C HIS A 239 -1.25 -13.11 -10.60
N LEU A 240 -1.95 -14.12 -10.08
CA LEU A 240 -2.15 -14.26 -8.63
C LEU A 240 -1.04 -15.11 -7.99
N LYS A 241 -0.52 -14.61 -6.87
CA LYS A 241 0.36 -15.34 -5.96
C LYS A 241 -0.19 -15.26 -4.54
N LEU A 242 -0.60 -16.40 -4.00
CA LEU A 242 -0.96 -16.55 -2.60
C LEU A 242 0.27 -16.97 -1.79
N VAL A 243 0.53 -16.27 -0.69
CA VAL A 243 1.61 -16.59 0.24
C VAL A 243 1.00 -17.38 1.41
N PRO A 244 1.28 -18.67 1.56
CA PRO A 244 0.69 -19.50 2.61
C PRO A 244 1.02 -18.98 4.01
N ASN A 245 0.11 -19.20 4.97
CA ASN A 245 0.31 -18.86 6.40
C ASN A 245 0.74 -17.40 6.62
N THR A 246 0.24 -16.49 5.80
CA THR A 246 0.57 -15.07 5.82
C THR A 246 -0.73 -14.28 5.84
N GLY A 247 -0.82 -13.28 6.70
CA GLY A 247 -1.97 -12.37 6.80
C GLY A 247 -1.87 -11.19 5.84
N HIS A 248 -2.45 -10.05 6.27
CA HIS A 248 -2.51 -8.83 5.49
C HIS A 248 -1.12 -8.18 5.28
N LEU A 249 -0.26 -8.19 6.31
CA LEU A 249 1.09 -7.63 6.26
C LEU A 249 2.05 -8.60 5.55
N VAL A 250 1.87 -8.78 4.25
CA VAL A 250 2.53 -9.84 3.45
C VAL A 250 4.05 -9.78 3.55
N PHE A 251 4.65 -8.62 3.42
CA PHE A 251 6.11 -8.47 3.42
C PHE A 251 6.70 -8.54 4.82
N GLU A 252 5.96 -8.09 5.82
CA GLU A 252 6.37 -8.05 7.21
C GLU A 252 6.38 -9.45 7.83
N GLU A 253 5.41 -10.29 7.46
CA GLU A 253 5.34 -11.70 7.90
C GLU A 253 6.25 -12.59 7.07
N THR A 254 6.28 -12.37 5.76
CA THR A 254 7.00 -13.21 4.80
C THR A 254 7.93 -12.35 3.93
N PRO A 255 9.08 -11.88 4.45
CA PRO A 255 10.01 -11.02 3.70
C PRO A 255 10.46 -11.61 2.37
N SER A 256 10.51 -12.95 2.24
CA SER A 256 10.83 -13.63 0.99
C SER A 256 9.79 -13.42 -0.12
N ALA A 257 8.58 -12.95 0.21
CA ALA A 257 7.57 -12.58 -0.79
C ALA A 257 8.03 -11.41 -1.68
N THR A 258 9.03 -10.62 -1.24
CA THR A 258 9.67 -9.60 -2.07
C THR A 258 10.34 -10.19 -3.32
N GLN A 259 10.81 -11.44 -3.25
CA GLN A 259 11.39 -12.12 -4.42
C GLN A 259 10.34 -12.34 -5.52
N ILE A 260 9.09 -12.64 -5.15
CA ILE A 260 7.98 -12.79 -6.11
C ILE A 260 7.77 -11.49 -6.88
N VAL A 261 7.80 -10.35 -6.18
CA VAL A 261 7.69 -9.03 -6.81
C VAL A 261 8.92 -8.74 -7.69
N SER A 262 10.12 -9.03 -7.20
CA SER A 262 11.36 -8.82 -7.96
C SER A 262 11.37 -9.62 -9.26
N ASP A 263 10.96 -10.89 -9.22
CA ASP A 263 10.90 -11.77 -10.39
C ASP A 263 9.86 -11.29 -11.40
N PHE A 264 8.67 -10.92 -10.94
CA PHE A 264 7.61 -10.37 -11.79
C PHE A 264 8.06 -9.07 -12.48
N LEU A 265 8.75 -8.19 -11.77
CA LEU A 265 9.23 -6.93 -12.34
C LEU A 265 10.43 -7.13 -13.29
N ALA A 266 11.15 -8.24 -13.20
CA ALA A 266 12.29 -8.53 -14.09
C ALA A 266 11.86 -9.00 -15.48
N GLY A 267 10.65 -9.49 -15.62
CA GLY A 267 10.11 -9.82 -16.91
C GLY A 267 9.55 -10.96 -17.33
#